data_267eaaca81a0c2f43fd555da45a02353
#
_entry.id   267eaaca81a0c2f43fd555da45a02353
#
_cell.length_a   1.000
_cell.length_b   1.000
_cell.length_c   1.000
_cell.angle_alpha   90.00
_cell.angle_beta   90.00
_cell.angle_gamma   90.00
#
_symmetry.space_group_name_H-M   'P 1'
#
loop_
_entity.id
_entity.type
_entity.pdbx_description
1 polymer ?
#
loop_
_entity_poly.entity_id
_entity_poly.type
_entity_poly.pdbx_seq_one_letter_code
_entity_poly.pdbx_strand_id
1 'polypeptide(L)'
;MRRWLSALVLVAAVAAGSPGTAAEPPRVLAVTLDNGLRVLLLEDHRSPVATLQLWYRVGSRNEARGATGIAHFLEHLMFRGTPTNPPGAYARIVERNGGQDNAFTSQDVTSYYVDIAADRLDLVLALEADRMHNLTLDPKIVDSEREVVIEERRTRTEDDPGGALGEEVSALAFRAHSYGQPIIGWMVDIRRITPDEIRAFYKTYYAPDNALLVAVGDFKAEAVLEKIKTLFGPIPRGPEPPKVLAVEPEQNSERRLLVQRPAELPIVYLGYPVPNHQSTDAAALDLLSVVLSGGRSSRLYRHLVYERQLALEAGGDYSYFSFDPNLFWFYATPLPGQTPETMEKELLGEMEQLKKEPVGDVELKRAKNQIEAGFVFQEDSVHKRASLLARFELIGGFALKEQYLDKIRAVTAADLQRVAQRYFTEEKKNVGILLPKS
;
A
#
# COMPACT_ATOMS: atom_id res chain seq x y z
N MET A 1 5.29 14.23 -88.09
CA MET A 1 4.56 13.26 -87.28
C MET A 1 4.59 13.70 -85.88
N ARG A 2 3.54 14.35 -85.39
CA ARG A 2 3.43 14.84 -83.99
C ARG A 2 2.57 13.86 -83.18
N ARG A 3 3.14 13.22 -82.11
CA ARG A 3 2.40 12.39 -81.19
C ARG A 3 2.01 13.26 -80.02
N TRP A 4 0.71 13.35 -79.75
CA TRP A 4 0.10 13.96 -78.62
C TRP A 4 0.10 12.94 -77.48
N LEU A 5 0.68 13.31 -76.30
CA LEU A 5 0.55 12.58 -75.05
C LEU A 5 -0.53 13.29 -74.19
N SER A 6 -1.64 12.60 -73.99
CA SER A 6 -2.70 13.05 -73.11
C SER A 6 -2.33 12.69 -71.63
N ALA A 7 -2.17 13.68 -70.83
CA ALA A 7 -1.97 13.49 -69.36
C ALA A 7 -3.32 13.29 -68.69
N LEU A 8 -3.50 12.13 -68.05
CA LEU A 8 -4.64 11.85 -67.18
C LEU A 8 -4.36 12.46 -65.81
N VAL A 9 -5.14 13.45 -65.35
CA VAL A 9 -5.09 14.00 -64.00
C VAL A 9 -6.03 13.17 -63.15
N LEU A 10 -5.46 12.38 -62.22
CA LEU A 10 -6.21 11.64 -61.18
C LEU A 10 -6.48 12.59 -60.02
N VAL A 11 -7.72 13.03 -59.83
CA VAL A 11 -8.16 13.77 -58.69
C VAL A 11 -8.43 12.77 -57.54
N ALA A 12 -7.52 12.71 -56.58
CA ALA A 12 -7.75 11.96 -55.33
C ALA A 12 -8.68 12.76 -54.42
N ALA A 13 -9.90 12.28 -54.26
CA ALA A 13 -10.82 12.81 -53.23
C ALA A 13 -10.32 12.38 -51.83
N VAL A 14 -9.78 13.32 -51.07
CA VAL A 14 -9.48 13.14 -49.68
C VAL A 14 -10.82 13.16 -48.93
N ALA A 15 -11.29 12.00 -48.48
CA ALA A 15 -12.41 11.91 -47.56
C ALA A 15 -11.99 12.55 -46.22
N ALA A 16 -12.57 13.68 -45.88
CA ALA A 16 -12.44 14.28 -44.58
C ALA A 16 -13.11 13.35 -43.56
N GLY A 17 -12.29 12.59 -42.81
CA GLY A 17 -12.75 11.83 -41.67
C GLY A 17 -13.35 12.76 -40.67
N SER A 18 -14.58 12.49 -40.24
CA SER A 18 -15.23 13.19 -39.12
C SER A 18 -14.32 13.16 -37.90
N PRO A 19 -14.16 14.25 -37.14
CA PRO A 19 -13.45 14.22 -35.89
C PRO A 19 -14.15 13.21 -34.99
N GLY A 20 -13.48 12.13 -34.66
CA GLY A 20 -13.95 11.20 -33.66
C GLY A 20 -14.18 11.98 -32.36
N THR A 21 -15.38 11.92 -31.84
CA THR A 21 -15.71 12.43 -30.49
C THR A 21 -14.72 11.75 -29.55
N ALA A 22 -13.87 12.56 -28.92
CA ALA A 22 -13.02 12.05 -27.82
C ALA A 22 -13.96 11.34 -26.84
N ALA A 23 -13.71 10.05 -26.59
CA ALA A 23 -14.49 9.31 -25.61
C ALA A 23 -14.40 10.05 -24.27
N GLU A 24 -15.54 10.32 -23.65
CA GLU A 24 -15.53 10.86 -22.30
C GLU A 24 -14.67 9.96 -21.40
N PRO A 25 -13.85 10.55 -20.51
CA PRO A 25 -13.04 9.74 -19.59
C PRO A 25 -13.97 8.82 -18.80
N PRO A 26 -13.59 7.54 -18.59
CA PRO A 26 -14.42 6.57 -17.90
C PRO A 26 -14.78 7.08 -16.50
N ARG A 27 -16.10 7.20 -16.26
CA ARG A 27 -16.64 7.75 -15.01
C ARG A 27 -16.76 6.65 -13.95
N VAL A 28 -16.25 6.92 -12.75
CA VAL A 28 -16.47 6.03 -11.59
C VAL A 28 -17.92 6.13 -11.14
N LEU A 29 -18.63 5.00 -11.15
CA LEU A 29 -19.93 4.88 -10.49
C LEU A 29 -19.71 4.61 -9.00
N ALA A 30 -20.05 5.57 -8.16
CA ALA A 30 -19.81 5.54 -6.73
C ALA A 30 -21.15 5.54 -5.96
N VAL A 31 -21.41 4.48 -5.20
CA VAL A 31 -22.66 4.26 -4.47
C VAL A 31 -22.35 3.78 -3.05
N THR A 32 -23.21 4.18 -2.09
CA THR A 32 -23.22 3.56 -0.76
C THR A 32 -24.57 2.83 -0.61
N LEU A 33 -24.53 1.54 -0.32
CA LEU A 33 -25.74 0.73 -0.11
C LEU A 33 -26.39 1.06 1.24
N ASP A 34 -27.63 0.65 1.44
CA ASP A 34 -28.39 0.92 2.67
C ASP A 34 -27.73 0.30 3.91
N ASN A 35 -27.01 -0.81 3.74
CA ASN A 35 -26.22 -1.44 4.80
C ASN A 35 -24.84 -0.78 5.04
N GLY A 36 -24.53 0.29 4.33
CA GLY A 36 -23.30 1.06 4.50
C GLY A 36 -22.14 0.63 3.60
N LEU A 37 -22.26 -0.45 2.83
CA LEU A 37 -21.19 -0.86 1.91
C LEU A 37 -20.92 0.23 0.87
N ARG A 38 -19.70 0.74 0.87
CA ARG A 38 -19.23 1.68 -0.17
C ARG A 38 -18.78 0.89 -1.40
N VAL A 39 -19.28 1.29 -2.59
CA VAL A 39 -19.02 0.61 -3.86
C VAL A 39 -18.47 1.61 -4.88
N LEU A 40 -17.38 1.27 -5.52
CA LEU A 40 -16.80 1.99 -6.66
C LEU A 40 -16.70 1.05 -7.86
N LEU A 41 -17.32 1.40 -8.97
CA LEU A 41 -17.29 0.63 -10.20
C LEU A 41 -16.72 1.50 -11.33
N LEU A 42 -15.78 0.94 -12.09
CA LEU A 42 -15.15 1.62 -13.22
C LEU A 42 -15.10 0.68 -14.43
N GLU A 43 -15.84 1.03 -15.48
CA GLU A 43 -15.79 0.28 -16.74
C GLU A 43 -14.45 0.48 -17.44
N ASP A 44 -13.83 -0.62 -17.87
CA ASP A 44 -12.60 -0.64 -18.67
C ASP A 44 -12.66 -1.77 -19.69
N HIS A 45 -13.02 -1.43 -20.92
CA HIS A 45 -13.25 -2.37 -22.01
C HIS A 45 -12.00 -2.65 -22.87
N ARG A 46 -10.80 -2.26 -22.40
CA ARG A 46 -9.55 -2.48 -23.15
C ARG A 46 -9.13 -3.95 -23.22
N SER A 47 -9.56 -4.75 -22.27
CA SER A 47 -9.25 -6.18 -22.16
C SER A 47 -10.41 -6.92 -21.50
N PRO A 48 -10.71 -8.19 -21.85
CA PRO A 48 -11.84 -8.95 -21.32
C PRO A 48 -11.56 -9.50 -19.90
N VAL A 49 -11.06 -8.65 -19.01
CA VAL A 49 -10.71 -8.99 -17.63
C VAL A 49 -11.37 -8.02 -16.65
N ALA A 50 -11.54 -8.46 -15.43
CA ALA A 50 -11.99 -7.64 -14.32
C ALA A 50 -11.19 -7.95 -13.06
N THR A 51 -11.05 -6.95 -12.19
CA THR A 51 -10.60 -7.12 -10.82
C THR A 51 -11.74 -6.78 -9.88
N LEU A 52 -11.87 -7.57 -8.83
CA LEU A 52 -12.71 -7.25 -7.67
C LEU A 52 -11.81 -7.13 -6.45
N GLN A 53 -11.92 -6.02 -5.74
CA GLN A 53 -11.17 -5.77 -4.52
C GLN A 53 -12.12 -5.40 -3.38
N LEU A 54 -11.98 -6.08 -2.25
CA LEU A 54 -12.73 -5.82 -1.04
C LEU A 54 -11.76 -5.37 0.06
N TRP A 55 -11.93 -4.13 0.50
CA TRP A 55 -11.08 -3.47 1.47
C TRP A 55 -11.83 -3.25 2.77
N TYR A 56 -11.27 -3.70 3.89
CA TYR A 56 -11.80 -3.43 5.22
C TYR A 56 -10.92 -2.36 5.90
N ARG A 57 -11.58 -1.39 6.57
CA ARG A 57 -10.90 -0.33 7.33
C ARG A 57 -10.41 -0.86 8.67
N VAL A 58 -9.53 -1.86 8.61
CA VAL A 58 -8.95 -2.54 9.76
C VAL A 58 -7.58 -3.11 9.42
N GLY A 59 -6.62 -2.89 10.30
CA GLY A 59 -5.28 -3.43 10.24
C GLY A 59 -4.67 -3.47 11.64
N SER A 60 -3.35 -3.60 11.74
CA SER A 60 -2.68 -3.70 13.04
C SER A 60 -2.91 -2.49 13.96
N ARG A 61 -3.21 -1.31 13.41
CA ARG A 61 -3.53 -0.13 14.22
C ARG A 61 -4.79 -0.25 15.07
N ASN A 62 -5.69 -1.17 14.70
CA ASN A 62 -6.97 -1.38 15.38
C ASN A 62 -6.89 -2.46 16.45
N GLU A 63 -5.75 -3.08 16.63
CA GLU A 63 -5.54 -4.19 17.55
C GLU A 63 -5.33 -3.72 18.98
N ALA A 64 -5.87 -4.47 19.93
CA ALA A 64 -5.61 -4.24 21.35
C ALA A 64 -4.22 -4.76 21.72
N ARG A 65 -3.57 -4.09 22.66
CA ARG A 65 -2.34 -4.62 23.27
C ARG A 65 -2.60 -6.01 23.87
N GLY A 66 -1.74 -6.96 23.55
CA GLY A 66 -1.88 -8.35 23.97
C GLY A 66 -2.71 -9.21 23.03
N ALA A 67 -3.18 -8.66 21.91
CA ALA A 67 -3.83 -9.39 20.81
C ALA A 67 -3.31 -8.93 19.45
N THR A 68 -2.02 -8.57 19.38
CA THR A 68 -1.37 -8.12 18.15
C THR A 68 -1.26 -9.26 17.14
N GLY A 69 -1.45 -8.92 15.87
CA GLY A 69 -1.46 -9.89 14.78
C GLY A 69 -2.84 -10.50 14.49
N ILE A 70 -3.89 -10.14 15.24
CA ILE A 70 -5.23 -10.70 15.01
C ILE A 70 -5.81 -10.31 13.65
N ALA A 71 -5.49 -9.12 13.13
CA ALA A 71 -5.92 -8.68 11.80
C ALA A 71 -5.29 -9.54 10.70
N HIS A 72 -3.99 -9.76 10.76
CA HIS A 72 -3.27 -10.63 9.84
C HIS A 72 -3.68 -12.10 9.98
N PHE A 73 -3.86 -12.58 11.20
CA PHE A 73 -4.33 -13.93 11.45
C PHE A 73 -5.74 -14.15 10.84
N LEU A 74 -6.63 -13.17 10.98
CA LEU A 74 -7.95 -13.24 10.34
C LEU A 74 -7.86 -13.18 8.82
N GLU A 75 -6.90 -12.45 8.24
CA GLU A 75 -6.63 -12.49 6.79
C GLU A 75 -6.45 -13.94 6.31
N HIS A 76 -5.59 -14.72 6.97
CA HIS A 76 -5.38 -16.14 6.67
C HIS A 76 -6.68 -16.95 6.80
N LEU A 77 -7.39 -16.74 7.89
CA LEU A 77 -8.63 -17.48 8.19
C LEU A 77 -9.75 -17.20 7.18
N MET A 78 -9.76 -16.04 6.52
CA MET A 78 -10.73 -15.73 5.45
C MET A 78 -10.64 -16.67 4.25
N PHE A 79 -9.55 -17.42 4.09
CA PHE A 79 -9.39 -18.46 3.08
C PHE A 79 -9.72 -19.87 3.62
N ARG A 80 -10.14 -20.00 4.89
CA ARG A 80 -10.37 -21.28 5.55
C ARG A 80 -11.82 -21.77 5.53
N GLY A 81 -12.66 -21.08 4.72
CA GLY A 81 -13.94 -21.58 4.25
C GLY A 81 -15.16 -21.08 4.99
N THR A 82 -16.29 -21.38 4.38
CA THR A 82 -17.66 -21.11 4.84
C THR A 82 -18.44 -22.42 4.83
N PRO A 83 -19.69 -22.47 5.33
CA PRO A 83 -20.52 -23.65 5.22
C PRO A 83 -20.78 -24.13 3.78
N THR A 84 -20.78 -23.19 2.81
CA THR A 84 -20.99 -23.48 1.39
C THR A 84 -19.71 -23.76 0.63
N ASN A 85 -18.60 -23.17 1.06
CA ASN A 85 -17.28 -23.28 0.43
C ASN A 85 -16.26 -23.78 1.46
N PRO A 86 -16.02 -25.10 1.59
CA PRO A 86 -15.11 -25.66 2.59
C PRO A 86 -13.65 -25.22 2.35
N PRO A 87 -12.74 -25.44 3.33
CA PRO A 87 -11.34 -25.01 3.24
C PRO A 87 -10.66 -25.34 1.91
N GLY A 88 -10.01 -24.36 1.30
CA GLY A 88 -9.36 -24.45 0.00
C GLY A 88 -10.32 -24.49 -1.21
N ALA A 89 -11.64 -24.46 -1.02
CA ALA A 89 -12.60 -24.41 -2.13
C ALA A 89 -12.52 -23.06 -2.87
N TYR A 90 -12.40 -21.96 -2.14
CA TYR A 90 -12.30 -20.61 -2.69
C TYR A 90 -11.19 -20.52 -3.76
N ALA A 91 -9.94 -20.75 -3.40
CA ALA A 91 -8.80 -20.68 -4.31
C ALA A 91 -8.95 -21.64 -5.50
N ARG A 92 -9.38 -22.89 -5.26
CA ARG A 92 -9.62 -23.85 -6.36
C ARG A 92 -10.72 -23.40 -7.33
N ILE A 93 -11.76 -22.72 -6.84
CA ILE A 93 -12.82 -22.19 -7.71
C ILE A 93 -12.26 -21.05 -8.56
N VAL A 94 -11.52 -20.11 -7.96
CA VAL A 94 -10.90 -19.01 -8.66
C VAL A 94 -9.91 -19.51 -9.72
N GLU A 95 -8.98 -20.38 -9.36
CA GLU A 95 -7.98 -20.98 -10.26
C GLU A 95 -8.61 -21.73 -11.44
N ARG A 96 -9.64 -22.57 -11.19
CA ARG A 96 -10.35 -23.30 -12.25
C ARG A 96 -11.05 -22.39 -13.26
N ASN A 97 -11.36 -21.15 -12.88
CA ASN A 97 -11.93 -20.13 -13.74
C ASN A 97 -10.87 -19.17 -14.30
N GLY A 98 -9.57 -19.51 -14.19
CA GLY A 98 -8.46 -18.73 -14.73
C GLY A 98 -8.16 -17.46 -13.97
N GLY A 99 -8.67 -17.32 -12.74
CA GLY A 99 -8.42 -16.17 -11.88
C GLY A 99 -7.18 -16.34 -10.99
N GLN A 100 -6.77 -15.24 -10.40
CA GLN A 100 -5.73 -15.16 -9.37
C GLN A 100 -6.27 -14.38 -8.19
N ASP A 101 -6.12 -14.92 -6.99
CA ASP A 101 -6.53 -14.28 -5.76
C ASP A 101 -5.36 -14.07 -4.81
N ASN A 102 -5.46 -13.03 -4.00
CA ASN A 102 -4.51 -12.79 -2.91
C ASN A 102 -5.14 -11.82 -1.89
N ALA A 103 -4.40 -11.57 -0.80
CA ALA A 103 -4.76 -10.60 0.22
C ALA A 103 -3.52 -9.94 0.80
N PHE A 104 -3.71 -8.89 1.56
CA PHE A 104 -2.68 -8.32 2.43
C PHE A 104 -3.31 -7.57 3.60
N THR A 105 -2.61 -7.58 4.72
CA THR A 105 -2.87 -6.73 5.87
C THR A 105 -1.77 -5.69 6.00
N SER A 106 -2.17 -4.46 6.25
CA SER A 106 -1.27 -3.34 6.59
C SER A 106 -1.55 -2.84 7.99
N GLN A 107 -0.94 -1.71 8.35
CA GLN A 107 -1.29 -1.03 9.58
C GLN A 107 -2.75 -0.55 9.58
N ASP A 108 -3.28 -0.10 8.44
CA ASP A 108 -4.55 0.63 8.35
C ASP A 108 -5.70 -0.16 7.73
N VAL A 109 -5.38 -1.11 6.85
CA VAL A 109 -6.38 -1.82 6.04
C VAL A 109 -6.01 -3.28 5.84
N THR A 110 -7.03 -4.12 5.64
CA THR A 110 -6.89 -5.47 5.10
C THR A 110 -7.67 -5.54 3.79
N SER A 111 -7.04 -6.05 2.75
CA SER A 111 -7.63 -6.13 1.40
C SER A 111 -7.55 -7.52 0.84
N TYR A 112 -8.62 -7.91 0.16
CA TYR A 112 -8.74 -9.15 -0.61
C TYR A 112 -9.03 -8.79 -2.05
N TYR A 113 -8.40 -9.46 -3.00
CA TYR A 113 -8.61 -9.17 -4.41
C TYR A 113 -8.55 -10.40 -5.28
N VAL A 114 -9.29 -10.35 -6.38
CA VAL A 114 -9.31 -11.36 -7.42
C VAL A 114 -9.22 -10.69 -8.79
N ASP A 115 -8.28 -11.13 -9.59
CA ASP A 115 -8.18 -10.79 -11.01
C ASP A 115 -8.68 -11.98 -11.83
N ILE A 116 -9.66 -11.76 -12.72
CA ILE A 116 -10.37 -12.86 -13.41
C ILE A 116 -10.89 -12.40 -14.77
N ALA A 117 -11.26 -13.34 -15.63
CA ALA A 117 -12.00 -13.05 -16.85
C ALA A 117 -13.34 -12.36 -16.52
N ALA A 118 -13.69 -11.31 -17.27
CA ALA A 118 -14.84 -10.45 -16.97
C ALA A 118 -16.18 -11.21 -16.86
N ASP A 119 -16.36 -12.26 -17.68
CA ASP A 119 -17.55 -13.12 -17.66
C ASP A 119 -17.65 -14.02 -16.41
N ARG A 120 -16.65 -14.02 -15.55
CA ARG A 120 -16.58 -14.74 -14.27
C ARG A 120 -16.70 -13.84 -13.03
N LEU A 121 -16.86 -12.54 -13.21
CA LEU A 121 -16.98 -11.59 -12.10
C LEU A 121 -18.11 -11.94 -11.13
N ASP A 122 -19.24 -12.43 -11.64
CA ASP A 122 -20.40 -12.83 -10.83
C ASP A 122 -20.08 -13.94 -9.82
N LEU A 123 -19.23 -14.88 -10.22
CA LEU A 123 -18.75 -15.95 -9.37
C LEU A 123 -17.96 -15.38 -8.18
N VAL A 124 -17.07 -14.44 -8.47
CA VAL A 124 -16.23 -13.81 -7.42
C VAL A 124 -17.07 -12.97 -6.48
N LEU A 125 -18.05 -12.21 -7.00
CA LEU A 125 -18.99 -11.45 -6.16
C LEU A 125 -19.72 -12.35 -5.17
N ALA A 126 -20.18 -13.54 -5.60
CA ALA A 126 -20.86 -14.48 -4.72
C ALA A 126 -19.94 -15.07 -3.65
N LEU A 127 -18.69 -15.40 -4.02
CA LEU A 127 -17.68 -15.90 -3.08
C LEU A 127 -17.31 -14.86 -2.01
N GLU A 128 -17.15 -13.58 -2.43
CA GLU A 128 -16.82 -12.49 -1.51
C GLU A 128 -17.96 -12.17 -0.55
N ALA A 129 -19.21 -12.15 -1.02
CA ALA A 129 -20.38 -11.94 -0.17
C ALA A 129 -20.53 -13.09 0.85
N ASP A 130 -20.27 -14.32 0.43
CA ASP A 130 -20.33 -15.50 1.31
C ASP A 130 -19.28 -15.39 2.43
N ARG A 131 -18.00 -15.13 2.11
CA ARG A 131 -16.97 -15.05 3.15
C ARG A 131 -17.05 -13.81 4.02
N MET A 132 -17.64 -12.71 3.54
CA MET A 132 -17.90 -11.53 4.36
C MET A 132 -18.87 -11.84 5.51
N HIS A 133 -19.83 -12.76 5.31
CA HIS A 133 -20.91 -13.00 6.25
C HIS A 133 -20.86 -14.37 6.94
N ASN A 134 -20.37 -15.40 6.26
CA ASN A 134 -20.51 -16.79 6.66
C ASN A 134 -19.18 -17.48 7.01
N LEU A 135 -18.12 -16.74 7.32
CA LEU A 135 -16.83 -17.33 7.65
C LEU A 135 -16.94 -18.35 8.78
N THR A 136 -16.41 -19.55 8.54
CA THR A 136 -16.37 -20.62 9.55
C THR A 136 -15.06 -20.54 10.34
N LEU A 137 -15.17 -20.21 11.63
CA LEU A 137 -14.03 -20.12 12.55
C LEU A 137 -14.02 -21.36 13.47
N ASP A 138 -13.81 -22.55 12.88
CA ASP A 138 -13.64 -23.79 13.63
C ASP A 138 -12.36 -23.74 14.47
N PRO A 139 -12.40 -24.03 15.77
CA PRO A 139 -11.22 -24.00 16.63
C PRO A 139 -10.04 -24.83 16.13
N LYS A 140 -10.28 -25.98 15.51
CA LYS A 140 -9.21 -26.83 14.96
C LYS A 140 -8.53 -26.18 13.76
N ILE A 141 -9.30 -25.49 12.92
CA ILE A 141 -8.78 -24.75 11.77
C ILE A 141 -7.98 -23.55 12.27
N VAL A 142 -8.50 -22.81 13.26
CA VAL A 142 -7.79 -21.69 13.90
C VAL A 142 -6.45 -22.16 14.47
N ASP A 143 -6.41 -23.27 15.19
CA ASP A 143 -5.15 -23.79 15.76
C ASP A 143 -4.16 -24.23 14.69
N SER A 144 -4.64 -24.87 13.63
CA SER A 144 -3.77 -25.24 12.50
C SER A 144 -3.21 -24.02 11.78
N GLU A 145 -4.02 -22.99 11.57
CA GLU A 145 -3.59 -21.76 10.91
C GLU A 145 -2.65 -20.90 11.77
N ARG A 146 -2.81 -20.98 13.09
CA ARG A 146 -1.87 -20.36 14.05
C ARG A 146 -0.43 -20.83 13.80
N GLU A 147 -0.22 -22.11 13.59
CA GLU A 147 1.12 -22.65 13.32
C GLU A 147 1.68 -22.10 11.99
N VAL A 148 0.84 -21.88 10.98
CA VAL A 148 1.23 -21.24 9.72
C VAL A 148 1.68 -19.80 9.95
N VAL A 149 0.90 -19.00 10.70
CA VAL A 149 1.25 -17.61 11.03
C VAL A 149 2.52 -17.54 11.90
N ILE A 150 2.71 -18.49 12.84
CA ILE A 150 3.93 -18.57 13.64
C ILE A 150 5.15 -18.84 12.75
N GLU A 151 5.04 -19.75 11.77
CA GLU A 151 6.14 -20.06 10.87
C GLU A 151 6.44 -18.90 9.91
N GLU A 152 5.39 -18.22 9.44
CA GLU A 152 5.58 -17.00 8.64
C GLU A 152 6.30 -15.90 9.44
N ARG A 153 5.92 -15.69 10.71
CA ARG A 153 6.61 -14.73 11.58
C ARG A 153 8.08 -15.10 11.76
N ARG A 154 8.39 -16.37 11.95
CA ARG A 154 9.80 -16.82 12.02
C ARG A 154 10.55 -16.42 10.76
N THR A 155 10.02 -16.80 9.61
CA THR A 155 10.70 -16.56 8.33
C THR A 155 10.83 -15.07 7.99
N ARG A 156 9.77 -14.29 8.21
CA ARG A 156 9.72 -12.86 7.79
C ARG A 156 10.30 -11.88 8.81
N THR A 157 10.43 -12.29 10.07
CA THR A 157 10.88 -11.38 11.13
C THR A 157 12.04 -11.97 11.95
N GLU A 158 11.91 -13.20 12.45
CA GLU A 158 12.94 -13.73 13.35
C GLU A 158 14.20 -14.14 12.58
N ASP A 159 14.04 -14.70 11.37
CA ASP A 159 15.12 -15.13 10.48
C ASP A 159 15.53 -14.05 9.47
N ASP A 160 14.75 -12.97 9.32
CA ASP A 160 15.10 -11.81 8.50
C ASP A 160 15.66 -10.67 9.35
N PRO A 161 16.97 -10.38 9.25
CA PRO A 161 17.60 -9.31 10.04
C PRO A 161 17.00 -7.93 9.80
N GLY A 162 16.63 -7.62 8.54
CA GLY A 162 16.02 -6.34 8.18
C GLY A 162 14.61 -6.18 8.74
N GLY A 163 13.78 -7.21 8.63
CA GLY A 163 12.45 -7.25 9.21
C GLY A 163 12.48 -7.10 10.73
N ALA A 164 13.38 -7.81 11.38
CA ALA A 164 13.58 -7.70 12.84
C ALA A 164 14.00 -6.29 13.27
N LEU A 165 14.95 -5.68 12.57
CA LEU A 165 15.38 -4.31 12.88
C LEU A 165 14.25 -3.31 12.66
N GLY A 166 13.48 -3.43 11.58
CA GLY A 166 12.34 -2.56 11.29
C GLY A 166 11.25 -2.62 12.36
N GLU A 167 10.96 -3.81 12.88
CA GLU A 167 10.03 -4.03 13.99
C GLU A 167 10.51 -3.32 15.27
N GLU A 168 11.77 -3.51 15.63
CA GLU A 168 12.37 -2.89 16.84
C GLU A 168 12.42 -1.36 16.73
N VAL A 169 12.74 -0.80 15.56
CA VAL A 169 12.75 0.66 15.35
C VAL A 169 11.33 1.23 15.40
N SER A 170 10.34 0.52 14.83
CA SER A 170 8.94 0.93 14.92
C SER A 170 8.47 0.95 16.38
N ALA A 171 8.77 -0.09 17.14
CA ALA A 171 8.43 -0.18 18.57
C ALA A 171 9.16 0.89 19.41
N LEU A 172 10.39 1.27 19.03
CA LEU A 172 11.14 2.35 19.66
C LEU A 172 10.51 3.72 19.37
N ALA A 173 10.11 3.96 18.12
CA ALA A 173 9.62 5.24 17.64
C ALA A 173 8.22 5.55 18.18
N PHE A 174 7.33 4.55 18.27
CA PHE A 174 5.95 4.72 18.72
C PHE A 174 5.75 4.20 20.14
N ARG A 175 5.57 5.11 21.10
CA ARG A 175 5.33 4.77 22.51
C ARG A 175 3.87 4.53 22.85
N ALA A 176 2.98 5.25 22.18
CA ALA A 176 1.54 5.22 22.45
C ALA A 176 0.76 4.69 21.24
N HIS A 177 1.13 5.08 20.03
CA HIS A 177 0.41 4.73 18.83
C HIS A 177 0.68 3.28 18.44
N SER A 178 -0.37 2.58 17.96
CA SER A 178 -0.30 1.16 17.57
C SER A 178 0.55 0.90 16.29
N TYR A 179 1.01 1.94 15.58
CA TYR A 179 2.01 1.78 14.52
C TYR A 179 3.35 1.22 15.00
N GLY A 180 3.61 1.25 16.31
CA GLY A 180 4.74 0.55 16.91
C GLY A 180 4.55 -0.97 17.09
N GLN A 181 3.36 -1.49 16.77
CA GLN A 181 3.07 -2.93 16.84
C GLN A 181 3.32 -3.59 15.48
N PRO A 182 3.90 -4.80 15.43
CA PRO A 182 4.11 -5.51 14.18
C PRO A 182 2.77 -5.93 13.55
N ILE A 183 2.66 -5.83 12.23
CA ILE A 183 1.47 -6.25 11.50
C ILE A 183 1.19 -7.74 11.69
N ILE A 184 2.24 -8.56 11.66
CA ILE A 184 2.12 -10.01 11.88
C ILE A 184 1.82 -10.35 13.35
N GLY A 185 2.02 -9.40 14.28
CA GLY A 185 1.84 -9.58 15.71
C GLY A 185 3.08 -10.07 16.46
N TRP A 186 3.12 -9.82 17.76
CA TRP A 186 4.16 -10.39 18.63
C TRP A 186 3.95 -11.90 18.77
N MET A 187 5.03 -12.69 18.77
CA MET A 187 4.97 -14.14 18.92
C MET A 187 4.14 -14.58 20.14
N VAL A 188 4.27 -13.88 21.28
CA VAL A 188 3.53 -14.17 22.49
C VAL A 188 2.03 -13.97 22.33
N ASP A 189 1.62 -12.97 21.58
CA ASP A 189 0.22 -12.67 21.32
C ASP A 189 -0.39 -13.68 20.33
N ILE A 190 0.29 -13.97 19.22
CA ILE A 190 -0.15 -14.95 18.22
C ILE A 190 -0.46 -16.31 18.88
N ARG A 191 0.41 -16.76 19.81
CA ARG A 191 0.23 -18.03 20.54
C ARG A 191 -1.00 -18.06 21.43
N ARG A 192 -1.48 -16.91 21.91
CA ARG A 192 -2.56 -16.84 22.90
C ARG A 192 -3.91 -16.38 22.35
N ILE A 193 -3.96 -15.73 21.16
CA ILE A 193 -5.21 -15.30 20.53
C ILE A 193 -6.19 -16.48 20.46
N THR A 194 -7.37 -16.28 20.99
CA THR A 194 -8.41 -17.32 21.10
C THR A 194 -9.38 -17.26 19.90
N PRO A 195 -10.05 -18.38 19.56
CA PRO A 195 -11.09 -18.37 18.54
C PRO A 195 -12.23 -17.38 18.82
N ASP A 196 -12.53 -17.11 20.11
CA ASP A 196 -13.58 -16.15 20.49
C ASP A 196 -13.16 -14.71 20.23
N GLU A 197 -11.88 -14.35 20.49
CA GLU A 197 -11.33 -13.05 20.15
C GLU A 197 -11.35 -12.83 18.62
N ILE A 198 -10.99 -13.84 17.83
CA ILE A 198 -11.05 -13.79 16.37
C ILE A 198 -12.50 -13.60 15.89
N ARG A 199 -13.48 -14.34 16.45
CA ARG A 199 -14.90 -14.16 16.12
C ARG A 199 -15.40 -12.76 16.45
N ALA A 200 -15.01 -12.23 17.61
CA ALA A 200 -15.37 -10.87 18.00
C ALA A 200 -14.77 -9.83 17.05
N PHE A 201 -13.49 -10.01 16.66
CA PHE A 201 -12.81 -9.15 15.74
C PHE A 201 -13.44 -9.19 14.34
N TYR A 202 -13.72 -10.39 13.81
CA TYR A 202 -14.43 -10.57 12.54
C TYR A 202 -15.79 -9.87 12.55
N LYS A 203 -16.61 -10.10 13.58
CA LYS A 203 -17.93 -9.48 13.73
C LYS A 203 -17.87 -7.95 13.79
N THR A 204 -16.80 -7.40 14.38
CA THR A 204 -16.64 -5.96 14.55
C THR A 204 -16.19 -5.26 13.28
N TYR A 205 -15.27 -5.86 12.55
CA TYR A 205 -14.58 -5.15 11.48
C TYR A 205 -14.92 -5.63 10.07
N TYR A 206 -15.41 -6.88 9.90
CA TYR A 206 -15.69 -7.47 8.59
C TYR A 206 -17.19 -7.36 8.25
N ALA A 207 -17.67 -6.12 8.23
CA ALA A 207 -19.05 -5.79 7.97
C ALA A 207 -19.15 -4.78 6.80
N PRO A 208 -20.31 -4.72 6.10
CA PRO A 208 -20.50 -3.85 4.94
C PRO A 208 -20.18 -2.38 5.21
N ASP A 209 -20.58 -1.84 6.35
CA ASP A 209 -20.37 -0.43 6.72
C ASP A 209 -18.93 -0.08 7.09
N ASN A 210 -18.06 -1.06 7.27
CA ASN A 210 -16.61 -0.90 7.43
C ASN A 210 -15.82 -1.30 6.17
N ALA A 211 -16.52 -1.63 5.06
CA ALA A 211 -15.92 -2.15 3.84
C ALA A 211 -16.05 -1.19 2.65
N LEU A 212 -15.12 -1.30 1.74
CA LEU A 212 -15.11 -0.69 0.42
C LEU A 212 -14.94 -1.78 -0.64
N LEU A 213 -15.91 -1.88 -1.55
CA LEU A 213 -15.83 -2.76 -2.71
C LEU A 213 -15.45 -1.93 -3.93
N VAL A 214 -14.39 -2.33 -4.62
CA VAL A 214 -13.96 -1.70 -5.88
C VAL A 214 -13.90 -2.77 -6.96
N ALA A 215 -14.57 -2.52 -8.09
CA ALA A 215 -14.40 -3.33 -9.29
C ALA A 215 -14.02 -2.48 -10.49
N VAL A 216 -13.05 -2.94 -11.26
CA VAL A 216 -12.60 -2.31 -12.51
C VAL A 216 -12.47 -3.39 -13.57
N GLY A 217 -13.01 -3.15 -14.77
CA GLY A 217 -12.87 -4.11 -15.86
C GLY A 217 -13.96 -4.04 -16.92
N ASP A 218 -14.00 -5.08 -17.76
CA ASP A 218 -14.91 -5.19 -18.89
C ASP A 218 -16.31 -5.70 -18.45
N PHE A 219 -17.08 -4.80 -17.89
CA PHE A 219 -18.46 -5.06 -17.45
C PHE A 219 -19.33 -3.82 -17.62
N LYS A 220 -20.65 -3.98 -17.46
CA LYS A 220 -21.60 -2.86 -17.32
C LYS A 220 -21.82 -2.54 -15.86
N ALA A 221 -21.46 -1.33 -15.44
CA ALA A 221 -21.43 -0.91 -14.05
C ALA A 221 -22.80 -1.03 -13.37
N GLU A 222 -23.89 -0.64 -14.05
CA GLU A 222 -25.25 -0.75 -13.52
C GLU A 222 -25.67 -2.21 -13.30
N ALA A 223 -25.30 -3.12 -14.22
CA ALA A 223 -25.62 -4.54 -14.09
C ALA A 223 -24.86 -5.18 -12.92
N VAL A 224 -23.58 -4.85 -12.76
CA VAL A 224 -22.75 -5.29 -11.63
C VAL A 224 -23.29 -4.72 -10.31
N LEU A 225 -23.70 -3.45 -10.28
CA LEU A 225 -24.30 -2.83 -9.09
C LEU A 225 -25.54 -3.56 -8.62
N GLU A 226 -26.44 -3.96 -9.53
CA GLU A 226 -27.65 -4.72 -9.14
C GLU A 226 -27.30 -6.10 -8.55
N LYS A 227 -26.27 -6.77 -9.05
CA LYS A 227 -25.77 -8.01 -8.46
C LYS A 227 -25.18 -7.79 -7.08
N ILE A 228 -24.38 -6.72 -6.91
CA ILE A 228 -23.84 -6.35 -5.61
C ILE A 228 -24.97 -6.06 -4.62
N LYS A 229 -25.99 -5.31 -5.00
CA LYS A 229 -27.16 -5.07 -4.15
C LYS A 229 -27.86 -6.38 -3.73
N THR A 230 -27.99 -7.32 -4.65
CA THR A 230 -28.62 -8.63 -4.38
C THR A 230 -27.80 -9.47 -3.42
N LEU A 231 -26.47 -9.52 -3.60
CA LEU A 231 -25.58 -10.41 -2.83
C LEU A 231 -25.15 -9.79 -1.49
N PHE A 232 -24.77 -8.52 -1.49
CA PHE A 232 -24.24 -7.84 -0.30
C PHE A 232 -25.33 -7.07 0.47
N GLY A 233 -26.40 -6.61 -0.19
CA GLY A 233 -27.46 -5.81 0.45
C GLY A 233 -28.13 -6.51 1.65
N PRO A 234 -28.40 -7.83 1.61
CA PRO A 234 -28.96 -8.57 2.76
C PRO A 234 -28.00 -8.71 3.95
N ILE A 235 -26.69 -8.50 3.78
CA ILE A 235 -25.72 -8.61 4.87
C ILE A 235 -25.94 -7.46 5.85
N PRO A 236 -26.15 -7.72 7.15
CA PRO A 236 -26.43 -6.67 8.10
C PRO A 236 -25.20 -5.79 8.36
N ARG A 237 -25.46 -4.56 8.82
CA ARG A 237 -24.40 -3.67 9.34
C ARG A 237 -23.72 -4.31 10.56
N GLY A 238 -22.45 -4.00 10.72
CA GLY A 238 -21.70 -4.35 11.91
C GLY A 238 -21.93 -3.40 13.10
N PRO A 239 -21.39 -3.72 14.25
CA PRO A 239 -21.27 -2.75 15.33
C PRO A 239 -20.27 -1.64 14.91
N GLU A 240 -20.44 -0.43 15.43
CA GLU A 240 -19.47 0.66 15.19
C GLU A 240 -18.08 0.24 15.68
N PRO A 241 -17.05 0.20 14.82
CA PRO A 241 -15.71 -0.17 15.23
C PRO A 241 -15.14 0.82 16.26
N PRO A 242 -14.40 0.37 17.29
CA PRO A 242 -13.72 1.24 18.22
C PRO A 242 -12.82 2.26 17.49
N LYS A 243 -12.89 3.52 17.93
CA LYS A 243 -12.02 4.57 17.37
C LYS A 243 -10.60 4.40 17.89
N VAL A 244 -9.63 4.54 17.02
CA VAL A 244 -8.22 4.64 17.41
C VAL A 244 -7.99 6.05 17.95
N LEU A 245 -7.79 6.16 19.25
CA LEU A 245 -7.63 7.43 19.95
C LEU A 245 -6.18 7.71 20.36
N ALA A 246 -5.28 6.76 20.12
CA ALA A 246 -3.89 6.90 20.49
C ALA A 246 -3.22 8.01 19.67
N VAL A 247 -2.65 8.98 20.36
CA VAL A 247 -1.84 10.04 19.76
C VAL A 247 -0.42 9.86 20.27
N GLU A 248 0.54 9.81 19.33
CA GLU A 248 1.95 9.71 19.71
C GLU A 248 2.41 11.01 20.37
N PRO A 249 3.01 10.97 21.57
CA PRO A 249 3.54 12.16 22.19
C PRO A 249 4.73 12.72 21.40
N GLU A 250 4.92 14.04 21.45
CA GLU A 250 6.03 14.70 20.77
C GLU A 250 7.38 14.14 21.23
N GLN A 251 8.25 13.85 20.27
CA GLN A 251 9.59 13.36 20.54
C GLN A 251 10.54 14.55 20.70
N ASN A 252 11.25 14.62 21.83
CA ASN A 252 12.13 15.71 22.24
C ASN A 252 13.60 15.27 22.43
N SER A 253 13.93 14.05 22.06
CA SER A 253 15.29 13.51 22.12
C SER A 253 15.46 12.35 21.17
N GLU A 254 16.67 12.18 20.64
CA GLU A 254 17.04 10.99 19.89
C GLU A 254 16.70 9.71 20.67
N ARG A 255 16.21 8.70 19.95
CA ARG A 255 16.03 7.34 20.46
C ARG A 255 16.93 6.41 19.65
N ARG A 256 17.64 5.49 20.32
CA ARG A 256 18.61 4.61 19.67
C ARG A 256 18.52 3.20 20.23
N LEU A 257 18.65 2.21 19.36
CA LEU A 257 18.80 0.81 19.73
C LEU A 257 19.90 0.13 18.91
N LEU A 258 20.49 -0.89 19.51
CA LEU A 258 21.47 -1.74 18.91
C LEU A 258 20.99 -3.20 19.03
N VAL A 259 20.85 -3.87 17.89
CA VAL A 259 20.40 -5.26 17.81
C VAL A 259 21.58 -6.13 17.37
N GLN A 260 21.79 -7.25 18.08
CA GLN A 260 22.76 -8.28 17.67
C GLN A 260 22.02 -9.55 17.28
N ARG A 261 22.10 -9.91 16.00
CA ARG A 261 21.46 -11.12 15.44
C ARG A 261 22.37 -11.79 14.39
N PRO A 262 22.14 -13.07 14.09
CA PRO A 262 22.77 -13.70 12.92
C PRO A 262 22.43 -12.87 11.67
N ALA A 263 23.46 -12.41 10.96
CA ALA A 263 23.33 -11.63 9.72
C ALA A 263 24.68 -11.66 8.99
N GLU A 264 24.66 -11.45 7.68
CA GLU A 264 25.89 -11.36 6.89
C GLU A 264 26.52 -9.95 6.97
N LEU A 265 25.67 -8.93 6.96
CA LEU A 265 26.06 -7.52 6.96
C LEU A 265 25.32 -6.76 8.05
N PRO A 266 25.89 -5.68 8.58
CA PRO A 266 25.16 -4.75 9.43
C PRO A 266 24.10 -4.00 8.64
N ILE A 267 23.08 -3.48 9.32
CA ILE A 267 22.00 -2.66 8.72
C ILE A 267 21.80 -1.43 9.60
N VAL A 268 21.56 -0.29 8.97
CA VAL A 268 21.21 0.97 9.64
C VAL A 268 19.85 1.43 9.18
N TYR A 269 18.96 1.68 10.13
CA TYR A 269 17.65 2.31 9.91
C TYR A 269 17.57 3.62 10.68
N LEU A 270 17.03 4.65 10.02
CA LEU A 270 16.66 5.90 10.67
C LEU A 270 15.17 6.14 10.42
N GLY A 271 14.42 6.53 11.46
CA GLY A 271 13.02 6.87 11.36
C GLY A 271 12.75 8.27 11.93
N TYR A 272 12.08 9.13 11.16
CA TYR A 272 11.68 10.47 11.57
C TYR A 272 10.16 10.60 11.58
N PRO A 273 9.53 10.99 12.71
CA PRO A 273 8.09 11.23 12.75
C PRO A 273 7.69 12.33 11.74
N VAL A 274 6.75 12.00 10.86
CA VAL A 274 6.24 12.90 9.82
C VAL A 274 4.71 12.83 9.75
N PRO A 275 4.03 13.90 9.29
CA PRO A 275 2.59 13.88 9.13
C PRO A 275 2.16 12.99 7.94
N ASN A 276 0.89 12.62 7.92
CA ASN A 276 0.24 11.89 6.85
C ASN A 276 -0.32 12.81 5.74
N HIS A 277 -1.11 12.24 4.81
CA HIS A 277 -1.76 12.93 3.67
C HIS A 277 -2.60 14.16 4.03
N GLN A 278 -3.04 14.32 5.27
CA GLN A 278 -3.84 15.48 5.71
C GLN A 278 -3.00 16.76 5.82
N SER A 279 -1.68 16.63 5.92
CA SER A 279 -0.78 17.78 5.99
C SER A 279 -0.53 18.40 4.61
N THR A 280 -0.38 19.72 4.59
CA THR A 280 0.10 20.45 3.41
C THR A 280 1.54 20.06 3.02
N ASP A 281 2.29 19.47 3.92
CA ASP A 281 3.68 19.01 3.68
C ASP A 281 3.76 17.62 3.03
N ALA A 282 2.64 16.88 3.01
CA ALA A 282 2.63 15.48 2.54
C ALA A 282 3.14 15.31 1.10
N ALA A 283 2.73 16.19 0.17
CA ALA A 283 3.20 16.12 -1.20
C ALA A 283 4.71 16.42 -1.33
N ALA A 284 5.24 17.31 -0.49
CA ALA A 284 6.67 17.60 -0.47
C ALA A 284 7.48 16.44 0.14
N LEU A 285 6.96 15.78 1.19
CA LEU A 285 7.58 14.59 1.78
C LEU A 285 7.58 13.41 0.80
N ASP A 286 6.47 13.20 0.07
CA ASP A 286 6.36 12.15 -0.92
C ASP A 286 7.32 12.38 -2.11
N LEU A 287 7.38 13.62 -2.63
CA LEU A 287 8.35 13.96 -3.68
C LEU A 287 9.80 13.85 -3.17
N LEU A 288 10.05 14.16 -1.91
CA LEU A 288 11.38 14.05 -1.30
C LEU A 288 11.83 12.57 -1.22
N SER A 289 10.92 11.63 -0.94
CA SER A 289 11.25 10.20 -0.96
C SER A 289 11.73 9.75 -2.35
N VAL A 290 11.13 10.29 -3.42
CA VAL A 290 11.54 10.00 -4.80
C VAL A 290 12.90 10.66 -5.14
N VAL A 291 13.17 11.87 -4.69
CA VAL A 291 14.50 12.51 -4.84
C VAL A 291 15.58 11.65 -4.18
N LEU A 292 15.30 11.15 -2.99
CA LEU A 292 16.25 10.37 -2.19
C LEU A 292 16.42 8.94 -2.70
N SER A 293 15.33 8.27 -3.14
CA SER A 293 15.28 6.82 -3.34
C SER A 293 14.58 6.38 -4.64
N GLY A 294 14.13 7.28 -5.50
CA GLY A 294 13.42 6.98 -6.74
C GLY A 294 14.30 6.37 -7.83
N GLY A 295 14.87 5.17 -7.60
CA GLY A 295 15.65 4.40 -8.55
C GLY A 295 17.12 4.82 -8.65
N ARG A 296 17.81 4.32 -9.68
CA ARG A 296 19.28 4.44 -9.81
C ARG A 296 19.83 5.85 -9.94
N SER A 297 19.00 6.82 -10.27
CA SER A 297 19.38 8.24 -10.39
C SER A 297 19.06 9.06 -9.14
N SER A 298 18.50 8.45 -8.10
CA SER A 298 18.22 9.08 -6.82
C SER A 298 19.51 9.40 -6.03
N ARG A 299 19.43 10.32 -5.09
CA ARG A 299 20.62 10.80 -4.36
C ARG A 299 21.31 9.70 -3.60
N LEU A 300 20.58 8.96 -2.75
CA LEU A 300 21.17 7.93 -1.90
C LEU A 300 21.80 6.80 -2.72
N TYR A 301 21.10 6.32 -3.75
CA TYR A 301 21.69 5.30 -4.62
C TYR A 301 22.92 5.81 -5.34
N ARG A 302 22.84 6.98 -5.97
CA ARG A 302 23.95 7.54 -6.76
C ARG A 302 25.19 7.79 -5.90
N HIS A 303 25.04 8.47 -4.76
CA HIS A 303 26.17 8.83 -3.92
C HIS A 303 26.74 7.65 -3.15
N LEU A 304 25.91 6.85 -2.48
CA LEU A 304 26.39 5.82 -1.55
C LEU A 304 26.66 4.48 -2.23
N VAL A 305 25.83 4.11 -3.24
CA VAL A 305 25.96 2.80 -3.90
C VAL A 305 26.85 2.91 -5.15
N TYR A 306 26.59 3.88 -6.05
CA TYR A 306 27.25 3.92 -7.35
C TYR A 306 28.59 4.67 -7.33
N GLU A 307 28.63 5.93 -6.87
CA GLU A 307 29.81 6.79 -6.95
C GLU A 307 30.85 6.44 -5.88
N ARG A 308 30.44 6.33 -4.63
CA ARG A 308 31.36 6.11 -3.49
C ARG A 308 31.54 4.67 -3.10
N GLN A 309 30.66 3.77 -3.56
CA GLN A 309 30.73 2.32 -3.28
C GLN A 309 30.90 2.02 -1.78
N LEU A 310 30.09 2.68 -0.95
CA LEU A 310 30.05 2.48 0.50
C LEU A 310 28.96 1.54 0.95
N ALA A 311 27.85 1.52 0.22
CA ALA A 311 26.66 0.73 0.55
C ALA A 311 26.32 -0.28 -0.55
N LEU A 312 25.79 -1.44 -0.15
CA LEU A 312 25.14 -2.38 -1.03
C LEU A 312 23.79 -1.80 -1.51
N GLU A 313 23.08 -1.19 -0.58
CA GLU A 313 21.83 -0.48 -0.81
C GLU A 313 21.69 0.70 0.14
N ALA A 314 20.98 1.72 -0.30
CA ALA A 314 20.59 2.86 0.53
C ALA A 314 19.33 3.49 -0.05
N GLY A 315 18.42 3.93 0.80
CA GLY A 315 17.16 4.53 0.38
C GLY A 315 16.43 5.26 1.48
N GLY A 316 15.27 5.81 1.10
CA GLY A 316 14.32 6.44 2.01
C GLY A 316 12.90 6.31 1.48
N ASP A 317 11.93 6.20 2.38
CA ASP A 317 10.53 5.97 2.06
C ASP A 317 9.59 6.84 2.90
N TYR A 318 8.50 7.26 2.29
CA TYR A 318 7.39 7.98 2.92
C TYR A 318 6.05 7.34 2.56
N SER A 319 5.26 7.02 3.56
CA SER A 319 3.95 6.40 3.36
C SER A 319 2.84 7.45 3.26
N TYR A 320 2.57 7.95 2.03
CA TYR A 320 1.55 8.96 1.78
C TYR A 320 0.14 8.55 2.25
N PHE A 321 -0.22 7.28 2.10
CA PHE A 321 -1.57 6.76 2.36
C PHE A 321 -1.82 6.32 3.81
N SER A 322 -0.90 6.56 4.73
CA SER A 322 -1.12 6.27 6.15
C SER A 322 -2.29 7.08 6.72
N PHE A 323 -3.13 6.43 7.55
CA PHE A 323 -4.28 7.08 8.17
C PHE A 323 -3.87 8.04 9.29
N ASP A 324 -2.77 7.73 9.97
CA ASP A 324 -2.20 8.55 11.03
C ASP A 324 -0.77 8.99 10.69
N PRO A 325 -0.17 9.97 11.39
CA PRO A 325 1.23 10.31 11.26
C PRO A 325 2.14 9.10 11.44
N ASN A 326 3.14 8.95 10.57
CA ASN A 326 4.02 7.79 10.51
C ASN A 326 5.49 8.22 10.49
N LEU A 327 6.39 7.31 10.12
CA LEU A 327 7.82 7.61 9.98
C LEU A 327 8.17 7.87 8.50
N PHE A 328 9.08 8.82 8.31
CA PHE A 328 9.92 8.83 7.12
C PHE A 328 11.13 7.96 7.43
N TRP A 329 11.29 6.91 6.64
CA TRP A 329 12.35 5.93 6.82
C TRP A 329 13.57 6.26 5.98
N PHE A 330 14.75 5.98 6.53
CA PHE A 330 16.00 5.85 5.78
C PHE A 330 16.66 4.53 6.15
N TYR A 331 17.32 3.92 5.19
CA TYR A 331 18.03 2.67 5.38
C TYR A 331 19.32 2.64 4.58
N ALA A 332 20.30 1.92 5.12
CA ALA A 332 21.52 1.58 4.40
C ALA A 332 22.10 0.27 4.91
N THR A 333 22.58 -0.54 3.96
CA THR A 333 23.35 -1.76 4.21
C THR A 333 24.78 -1.51 3.72
N PRO A 334 25.79 -1.41 4.60
CA PRO A 334 27.17 -1.16 4.19
C PRO A 334 27.75 -2.31 3.39
N LEU A 335 28.67 -2.00 2.47
CA LEU A 335 29.50 -3.03 1.83
C LEU A 335 30.49 -3.65 2.84
N PRO A 336 30.98 -4.88 2.60
CA PRO A 336 32.02 -5.50 3.43
C PRO A 336 33.22 -4.57 3.65
N GLY A 337 33.60 -4.41 4.92
CA GLY A 337 34.68 -3.51 5.33
C GLY A 337 34.24 -2.07 5.66
N GLN A 338 32.98 -1.70 5.39
CA GLN A 338 32.37 -0.45 5.86
C GLN A 338 31.65 -0.69 7.18
N THR A 339 31.46 0.38 7.98
CA THR A 339 30.81 0.30 9.29
C THR A 339 29.43 0.94 9.31
N PRO A 340 28.54 0.52 10.25
CA PRO A 340 27.23 1.16 10.43
C PRO A 340 27.34 2.65 10.75
N GLU A 341 28.36 3.06 11.52
CA GLU A 341 28.60 4.46 11.87
C GLU A 341 28.94 5.29 10.63
N THR A 342 29.67 4.70 9.68
CA THR A 342 29.92 5.34 8.38
C THR A 342 28.60 5.54 7.63
N MET A 343 27.72 4.53 7.59
CA MET A 343 26.43 4.61 6.91
C MET A 343 25.51 5.66 7.57
N GLU A 344 25.41 5.65 8.89
CA GLU A 344 24.63 6.65 9.62
C GLU A 344 25.14 8.07 9.30
N LYS A 345 26.46 8.29 9.36
CA LYS A 345 27.07 9.57 9.05
C LYS A 345 26.77 10.03 7.62
N GLU A 346 26.84 9.13 6.66
CA GLU A 346 26.56 9.44 5.25
C GLU A 346 25.09 9.77 5.01
N LEU A 347 24.17 8.98 5.58
CA LEU A 347 22.73 9.27 5.52
C LEU A 347 22.42 10.66 6.12
N LEU A 348 22.97 10.94 7.30
CA LEU A 348 22.82 12.25 7.95
C LEU A 348 23.45 13.38 7.12
N GLY A 349 24.58 13.11 6.46
CA GLY A 349 25.24 14.06 5.55
C GLY A 349 24.36 14.48 4.39
N GLU A 350 23.66 13.53 3.76
CA GLU A 350 22.70 13.82 2.67
C GLU A 350 21.49 14.64 3.17
N MET A 351 21.00 14.35 4.37
CA MET A 351 19.92 15.12 4.98
C MET A 351 20.37 16.55 5.29
N GLU A 352 21.57 16.74 5.83
CA GLU A 352 22.13 18.06 6.11
C GLU A 352 22.37 18.88 4.83
N GLN A 353 22.77 18.22 3.74
CA GLN A 353 22.86 18.88 2.44
C GLN A 353 21.50 19.36 1.95
N LEU A 354 20.45 18.54 2.06
CA LEU A 354 19.08 18.92 1.71
C LEU A 354 18.55 20.11 2.52
N LYS A 355 18.97 20.23 3.79
CA LYS A 355 18.61 21.38 4.65
C LYS A 355 19.33 22.66 4.26
N LYS A 356 20.57 22.57 3.77
CA LYS A 356 21.43 23.72 3.45
C LYS A 356 21.22 24.23 2.03
N GLU A 357 21.05 23.29 1.08
CA GLU A 357 20.99 23.60 -0.34
C GLU A 357 19.68 23.09 -0.94
N PRO A 358 18.91 23.92 -1.67
CA PRO A 358 17.73 23.47 -2.35
C PRO A 358 18.07 22.43 -3.43
N VAL A 359 17.14 21.53 -3.69
CA VAL A 359 17.25 20.55 -4.77
C VAL A 359 17.33 21.28 -6.12
N GLY A 360 18.24 20.86 -7.01
CA GLY A 360 18.41 21.45 -8.32
C GLY A 360 17.19 21.23 -9.23
N ASP A 361 16.93 22.16 -10.16
CA ASP A 361 15.76 22.13 -11.05
C ASP A 361 15.66 20.84 -11.87
N VAL A 362 16.78 20.30 -12.34
CA VAL A 362 16.81 19.06 -13.13
C VAL A 362 16.39 17.87 -12.28
N GLU A 363 16.86 17.81 -11.04
CA GLU A 363 16.54 16.75 -10.10
C GLU A 363 15.07 16.82 -9.65
N LEU A 364 14.59 18.02 -9.32
CA LEU A 364 13.19 18.27 -8.98
C LEU A 364 12.25 17.88 -10.11
N LYS A 365 12.56 18.31 -11.35
CA LYS A 365 11.78 17.96 -12.53
C LYS A 365 11.75 16.45 -12.78
N ARG A 366 12.90 15.78 -12.64
CA ARG A 366 13.00 14.33 -12.78
C ARG A 366 12.12 13.61 -11.77
N ALA A 367 12.16 13.98 -10.49
CA ALA A 367 11.37 13.37 -9.44
C ALA A 367 9.85 13.55 -9.69
N LYS A 368 9.41 14.74 -10.10
CA LYS A 368 8.03 15.00 -10.50
C LYS A 368 7.59 14.11 -11.67
N ASN A 369 8.38 14.08 -12.74
CA ASN A 369 8.10 13.25 -13.91
C ASN A 369 8.03 11.76 -13.54
N GLN A 370 8.83 11.31 -12.58
CA GLN A 370 8.83 9.93 -12.13
C GLN A 370 7.53 9.57 -11.38
N ILE A 371 7.03 10.44 -10.50
CA ILE A 371 5.73 10.26 -9.86
C ILE A 371 4.61 10.25 -10.91
N GLU A 372 4.61 11.22 -11.84
CA GLU A 372 3.61 11.29 -12.90
C GLU A 372 3.62 10.04 -13.79
N ALA A 373 4.80 9.60 -14.23
CA ALA A 373 4.94 8.38 -15.02
C ALA A 373 4.47 7.14 -14.24
N GLY A 374 4.85 7.01 -12.97
CA GLY A 374 4.38 5.93 -12.09
C GLY A 374 2.87 5.92 -11.96
N PHE A 375 2.26 7.09 -11.88
CA PHE A 375 0.81 7.25 -11.80
C PHE A 375 0.12 6.81 -13.11
N VAL A 376 0.65 7.23 -14.27
CA VAL A 376 0.15 6.81 -15.59
C VAL A 376 0.28 5.29 -15.77
N PHE A 377 1.41 4.69 -15.38
CA PHE A 377 1.60 3.24 -15.46
C PHE A 377 0.65 2.43 -14.55
N GLN A 378 0.10 3.04 -13.51
CA GLN A 378 -0.94 2.39 -12.73
C GLN A 378 -2.29 2.33 -13.47
N GLU A 379 -2.52 3.20 -14.44
CA GLU A 379 -3.73 3.18 -15.28
C GLU A 379 -3.73 2.05 -16.34
N ASP A 380 -2.61 1.37 -16.57
CA ASP A 380 -2.51 0.30 -17.57
C ASP A 380 -3.12 -1.04 -17.11
N SER A 381 -3.23 -1.26 -15.79
CA SER A 381 -3.76 -2.48 -15.19
C SER A 381 -5.07 -2.20 -14.46
N VAL A 382 -6.11 -3.01 -14.73
CA VAL A 382 -7.40 -2.93 -14.00
C VAL A 382 -7.18 -3.08 -12.51
N HIS A 383 -6.30 -4.01 -12.09
CA HIS A 383 -5.91 -4.21 -10.70
C HIS A 383 -5.31 -2.95 -10.06
N LYS A 384 -4.31 -2.35 -10.70
CA LYS A 384 -3.64 -1.14 -10.16
C LYS A 384 -4.58 0.06 -10.12
N ARG A 385 -5.46 0.21 -11.13
CA ARG A 385 -6.50 1.25 -11.14
C ARG A 385 -7.46 1.08 -9.96
N ALA A 386 -7.93 -0.14 -9.71
CA ALA A 386 -8.80 -0.44 -8.57
C ALA A 386 -8.10 -0.12 -7.24
N SER A 387 -6.85 -0.57 -7.08
CA SER A 387 -6.06 -0.29 -5.87
C SER A 387 -5.83 1.20 -5.64
N LEU A 388 -5.58 1.98 -6.71
CA LEU A 388 -5.40 3.42 -6.61
C LEU A 388 -6.70 4.13 -6.20
N LEU A 389 -7.83 3.75 -6.81
CA LEU A 389 -9.16 4.26 -6.43
C LEU A 389 -9.48 3.95 -4.97
N ALA A 390 -9.21 2.70 -4.53
CA ALA A 390 -9.44 2.28 -3.16
C ALA A 390 -8.60 3.09 -2.17
N ARG A 391 -7.31 3.24 -2.41
CA ARG A 391 -6.41 4.00 -1.52
C ARG A 391 -6.87 5.45 -1.35
N PHE A 392 -7.22 6.14 -2.42
CA PHE A 392 -7.73 7.50 -2.32
C PHE A 392 -9.11 7.57 -1.65
N GLU A 393 -10.02 6.63 -1.95
CA GLU A 393 -11.33 6.59 -1.27
C GLU A 393 -11.18 6.40 0.23
N LEU A 394 -10.24 5.55 0.66
CA LEU A 394 -9.99 5.26 2.07
C LEU A 394 -9.44 6.46 2.86
N ILE A 395 -8.68 7.34 2.22
CA ILE A 395 -8.08 8.52 2.87
C ILE A 395 -8.94 9.81 2.74
N GLY A 396 -10.12 9.74 2.11
CA GLY A 396 -11.00 10.90 2.05
C GLY A 396 -11.79 11.09 0.75
N GLY A 397 -11.68 10.15 -0.19
CA GLY A 397 -12.45 10.12 -1.42
C GLY A 397 -11.58 10.01 -2.68
N PHE A 398 -12.05 9.20 -3.63
CA PHE A 398 -11.29 8.91 -4.86
C PHE A 398 -11.02 10.18 -5.72
N ALA A 399 -11.81 11.24 -5.57
CA ALA A 399 -11.57 12.52 -6.24
C ALA A 399 -10.24 13.20 -5.82
N LEU A 400 -9.69 12.86 -4.66
CA LEU A 400 -8.37 13.33 -4.22
C LEU A 400 -7.25 12.88 -5.17
N LYS A 401 -7.47 11.83 -5.96
CA LYS A 401 -6.55 11.33 -6.97
C LYS A 401 -6.16 12.43 -7.97
N GLU A 402 -7.11 13.21 -8.46
CA GLU A 402 -6.84 14.30 -9.41
C GLU A 402 -6.04 15.43 -8.75
N GLN A 403 -6.39 15.77 -7.52
CA GLN A 403 -5.70 16.82 -6.75
C GLN A 403 -4.26 16.44 -6.36
N TYR A 404 -3.97 15.15 -6.23
CA TYR A 404 -2.66 14.66 -5.81
C TYR A 404 -1.56 15.08 -6.80
N LEU A 405 -1.75 14.84 -8.09
CA LEU A 405 -0.76 15.22 -9.10
C LEU A 405 -0.55 16.74 -9.16
N ASP A 406 -1.61 17.52 -9.01
CA ASP A 406 -1.49 18.98 -8.98
C ASP A 406 -0.70 19.46 -7.75
N LYS A 407 -0.91 18.84 -6.59
CA LYS A 407 -0.09 19.09 -5.39
C LYS A 407 1.38 18.75 -5.64
N ILE A 408 1.69 17.60 -6.25
CA ILE A 408 3.07 17.22 -6.60
C ILE A 408 3.71 18.23 -7.57
N ARG A 409 2.96 18.65 -8.61
CA ARG A 409 3.44 19.66 -9.58
C ARG A 409 3.75 21.00 -8.93
N ALA A 410 2.96 21.38 -7.95
CA ALA A 410 3.11 22.66 -7.24
C ALA A 410 4.30 22.68 -6.27
N VAL A 411 4.82 21.52 -5.82
CA VAL A 411 5.97 21.46 -4.90
C VAL A 411 7.19 22.18 -5.50
N THR A 412 7.82 23.02 -4.73
CA THR A 412 9.06 23.75 -5.09
C THR A 412 10.30 23.14 -4.41
N ALA A 413 11.49 23.49 -4.90
CA ALA A 413 12.74 23.12 -4.24
C ALA A 413 12.83 23.66 -2.80
N ALA A 414 12.27 24.85 -2.56
CA ALA A 414 12.18 25.46 -1.24
C ALA A 414 11.26 24.66 -0.30
N ASP A 415 10.18 24.05 -0.81
CA ASP A 415 9.32 23.18 0.00
C ASP A 415 10.06 21.91 0.43
N LEU A 416 10.84 21.30 -0.45
CA LEU A 416 11.66 20.13 -0.11
C LEU A 416 12.69 20.47 0.97
N GLN A 417 13.36 21.61 0.83
CA GLN A 417 14.30 22.10 1.83
C GLN A 417 13.62 22.38 3.18
N ARG A 418 12.47 23.04 3.17
CA ARG A 418 11.69 23.37 4.36
C ARG A 418 11.22 22.11 5.10
N VAL A 419 10.71 21.09 4.41
CA VAL A 419 10.28 19.85 5.07
C VAL A 419 11.48 19.07 5.62
N ALA A 420 12.64 19.05 4.94
CA ALA A 420 13.86 18.48 5.47
C ALA A 420 14.31 19.17 6.77
N GLN A 421 14.30 20.51 6.79
CA GLN A 421 14.62 21.31 7.99
C GLN A 421 13.65 21.07 9.14
N ARG A 422 12.36 20.92 8.84
CA ARG A 422 11.29 20.78 9.85
C ARG A 422 11.24 19.40 10.49
N TYR A 423 11.47 18.36 9.72
CA TYR A 423 11.21 16.99 10.18
C TYR A 423 12.46 16.19 10.47
N PHE A 424 13.58 16.41 9.78
CA PHE A 424 14.81 15.62 9.99
C PHE A 424 15.72 16.26 11.01
N THR A 425 15.22 16.49 12.22
CA THR A 425 15.98 17.13 13.30
C THR A 425 16.59 16.10 14.24
N GLU A 426 17.62 16.49 14.98
CA GLU A 426 18.38 15.58 15.84
C GLU A 426 17.49 14.97 16.94
N GLU A 427 16.61 15.77 17.53
CA GLU A 427 15.71 15.32 18.61
C GLU A 427 14.61 14.38 18.13
N LYS A 428 14.26 14.38 16.81
CA LYS A 428 13.22 13.51 16.23
C LYS A 428 13.75 12.22 15.65
N LYS A 429 15.07 12.05 15.67
CA LYS A 429 15.72 10.89 15.09
C LYS A 429 15.50 9.62 15.93
N ASN A 430 15.08 8.53 15.26
CA ASN A 430 15.06 7.18 15.82
C ASN A 430 16.08 6.36 15.02
N VAL A 431 17.04 5.75 15.71
CA VAL A 431 18.15 5.02 15.10
C VAL A 431 18.10 3.56 15.51
N GLY A 432 18.11 2.68 14.55
CA GLY A 432 18.33 1.26 14.74
C GLY A 432 19.57 0.78 14.00
N ILE A 433 20.43 0.10 14.69
CA ILE A 433 21.61 -0.52 14.12
C ILE A 433 21.58 -2.03 14.40
N LEU A 434 21.67 -2.83 13.36
CA LEU A 434 21.86 -4.25 13.48
C LEU A 434 23.33 -4.58 13.26
N LEU A 435 23.91 -5.31 14.20
CA LEU A 435 25.26 -5.86 14.10
C LEU A 435 25.18 -7.37 13.91
N PRO A 436 25.94 -7.93 12.94
CA PRO A 436 26.08 -9.35 12.81
C PRO A 436 26.61 -10.00 14.09
N LYS A 437 25.95 -11.07 14.52
CA LYS A 437 26.42 -11.95 15.58
C LYS A 437 26.92 -13.21 14.91
N SER A 438 28.20 -13.46 15.07
CA SER A 438 28.84 -14.71 14.63
C SER A 438 28.26 -15.95 15.29
#